data_fea6c95316d8aac7b7d219452a8deefe
#
_entry.id   fea6c95316d8aac7b7d219452a8deefe
#
_cell.length_a   1.000
_cell.length_b   1.000
_cell.length_c   1.000
_cell.angle_alpha   90.00
_cell.angle_beta   90.00
_cell.angle_gamma   90.00
#
_symmetry.space_group_name_H-M   'P 1'
#
loop_
_entity.id
_entity.type
_entity.pdbx_description
1 polymer ?
#
loop_
_entity_poly.entity_id
_entity_poly.type
_entity_poly.pdbx_seq_one_letter_code
_entity_poly.pdbx_strand_id
1 'polypeptide(L)'
;NIKGLHLTLFDRLDYRFVKDLAPDLEELTLYADTMGKNVQFDCDWLSGFKKLHTLFLGKKAKKNIESTRRINSLKSLSLSGIKVEDFSFLKELDLESFALLWCGSSNLATLGELVSLRKLELWRIMKLDNLDFISSLVNLETIKLQDLKHIRTLPDISRLKRLTDIQISNVPIQLETLDESVRRMVHS
;
A
#
# COMPACT_ATOMS: atom_id res chain seq x y z
N ASN A 1 -21.26 15.02 -10.55
CA ASN A 1 -19.88 15.17 -10.10
C ASN A 1 -19.29 13.79 -9.83
N ILE A 2 -18.27 13.37 -10.61
CA ILE A 2 -17.62 12.06 -10.46
C ILE A 2 -16.68 12.14 -9.28
N LYS A 3 -16.88 11.29 -8.27
CA LYS A 3 -16.03 11.22 -7.08
C LYS A 3 -15.12 10.00 -7.06
N GLY A 4 -15.58 8.88 -7.60
CA GLY A 4 -14.82 7.65 -7.74
C GLY A 4 -14.64 7.27 -9.20
N LEU A 5 -13.43 6.82 -9.57
CA LEU A 5 -13.12 6.39 -10.94
C LEU A 5 -12.22 5.17 -10.94
N HIS A 6 -12.63 4.16 -11.71
CA HIS A 6 -11.82 2.97 -11.97
C HIS A 6 -11.44 2.92 -13.44
N LEU A 7 -10.14 2.92 -13.73
CA LEU A 7 -9.60 2.89 -15.09
C LEU A 7 -8.64 1.71 -15.26
N THR A 8 -8.91 0.90 -16.28
CA THR A 8 -7.93 -0.05 -16.81
C THR A 8 -7.33 0.55 -18.09
N LEU A 9 -6.02 0.75 -18.05
CA LEU A 9 -5.28 1.42 -19.12
C LEU A 9 -4.63 0.37 -20.02
N PHE A 10 -4.97 0.38 -21.31
CA PHE A 10 -4.37 -0.55 -22.27
C PHE A 10 -3.32 0.11 -23.17
N ASP A 11 -3.70 1.05 -24.02
CA ASP A 11 -2.82 1.60 -25.08
C ASP A 11 -2.75 3.13 -25.11
N ARG A 12 -3.56 3.82 -24.32
CA ARG A 12 -3.59 5.28 -24.34
C ARG A 12 -2.42 5.85 -23.54
N LEU A 13 -1.71 6.80 -24.12
CA LEU A 13 -0.54 7.44 -23.51
C LEU A 13 -0.90 8.63 -22.59
N ASP A 14 -2.07 9.24 -22.79
CA ASP A 14 -2.47 10.46 -22.08
C ASP A 14 -3.82 10.29 -21.41
N TYR A 15 -3.84 10.46 -20.11
CA TYR A 15 -5.03 10.38 -19.25
C TYR A 15 -5.32 11.71 -18.53
N ARG A 16 -4.65 12.81 -18.90
CA ARG A 16 -4.84 14.13 -18.27
C ARG A 16 -6.27 14.65 -18.40
N PHE A 17 -7.00 14.22 -19.42
CA PHE A 17 -8.43 14.53 -19.57
C PHE A 17 -9.29 14.12 -18.36
N VAL A 18 -8.84 13.16 -17.54
CA VAL A 18 -9.58 12.74 -16.34
C VAL A 18 -9.71 13.89 -15.35
N LYS A 19 -8.71 14.78 -15.27
CA LYS A 19 -8.76 15.95 -14.40
C LYS A 19 -9.87 16.92 -14.82
N ASP A 20 -10.10 17.06 -16.11
CA ASP A 20 -11.14 17.94 -16.65
C ASP A 20 -12.54 17.32 -16.42
N LEU A 21 -12.66 15.99 -16.55
CA LEU A 21 -13.90 15.27 -16.33
C LEU A 21 -14.27 15.14 -14.84
N ALA A 22 -13.32 15.01 -13.97
CA ALA A 22 -13.50 14.74 -12.55
C ALA A 22 -12.58 15.57 -11.66
N PRO A 23 -12.71 16.91 -11.65
CA PRO A 23 -11.82 17.79 -10.87
C PRO A 23 -11.92 17.56 -9.36
N ASP A 24 -13.07 17.07 -8.90
CA ASP A 24 -13.35 16.77 -7.49
C ASP A 24 -13.18 15.27 -7.14
N LEU A 25 -12.33 14.56 -7.88
CA LEU A 25 -12.10 13.14 -7.68
C LEU A 25 -11.57 12.86 -6.26
N GLU A 26 -12.22 11.94 -5.58
CA GLU A 26 -11.92 11.51 -4.21
C GLU A 26 -11.22 10.14 -4.18
N GLU A 27 -11.60 9.25 -5.11
CA GLU A 27 -11.07 7.88 -5.20
C GLU A 27 -10.67 7.55 -6.64
N LEU A 28 -9.47 7.01 -6.82
CA LEU A 28 -8.95 6.62 -8.13
C LEU A 28 -8.29 5.24 -8.09
N THR A 29 -8.76 4.36 -8.94
CA THR A 29 -8.11 3.09 -9.25
C THR A 29 -7.55 3.13 -10.66
N LEU A 30 -6.24 2.95 -10.80
CA LEU A 30 -5.55 2.87 -12.07
C LEU A 30 -4.84 1.53 -12.20
N TYR A 31 -5.24 0.74 -13.15
CA TYR A 31 -4.61 -0.53 -13.45
C TYR A 31 -4.06 -0.51 -14.89
N ALA A 32 -2.75 -0.34 -15.04
CA ALA A 32 -2.12 -0.30 -16.36
C ALA A 32 -1.66 -1.70 -16.77
N ASP A 33 -2.54 -2.45 -17.42
CA ASP A 33 -2.25 -3.75 -18.03
C ASP A 33 -2.02 -3.61 -19.53
N THR A 34 -0.88 -3.05 -19.89
CA THR A 34 -0.52 -2.89 -21.28
C THR A 34 0.13 -4.17 -21.81
N MET A 35 -0.55 -4.89 -22.68
CA MET A 35 -0.02 -6.04 -23.42
C MET A 35 1.13 -5.65 -24.35
N GLY A 36 1.31 -4.38 -24.58
CA GLY A 36 2.33 -3.78 -25.45
C GLY A 36 3.39 -2.99 -24.73
N LYS A 37 4.32 -2.52 -25.48
CA LYS A 37 5.56 -1.84 -25.12
C LYS A 37 5.31 -0.53 -24.36
N ASN A 38 6.00 -0.31 -23.26
CA ASN A 38 6.39 1.00 -22.71
C ASN A 38 5.30 2.03 -22.34
N VAL A 39 4.02 1.72 -22.31
CA VAL A 39 3.02 2.63 -21.76
C VAL A 39 3.12 2.60 -20.25
N GLN A 40 3.77 3.61 -19.67
CA GLN A 40 3.79 3.81 -18.23
C GLN A 40 2.92 5.03 -17.92
N PHE A 41 1.96 4.83 -17.03
CA PHE A 41 1.24 5.95 -16.49
C PHE A 41 2.17 6.83 -15.66
N ASP A 42 2.16 8.13 -15.92
CA ASP A 42 2.98 9.11 -15.22
C ASP A 42 2.22 9.69 -14.02
N CYS A 43 2.71 9.40 -12.82
CA CYS A 43 2.06 9.81 -11.57
C CYS A 43 2.17 11.32 -11.29
N ASP A 44 3.00 12.06 -12.02
CA ASP A 44 3.15 13.51 -11.82
C ASP A 44 1.84 14.29 -11.96
N TRP A 45 0.97 13.89 -12.87
CA TRP A 45 -0.29 14.59 -13.08
C TRP A 45 -1.34 14.33 -11.98
N LEU A 46 -1.15 13.32 -11.12
CA LEU A 46 -2.04 13.06 -9.98
C LEU A 46 -2.04 14.20 -8.96
N SER A 47 -0.94 14.95 -8.85
CA SER A 47 -0.83 16.09 -7.92
C SER A 47 -1.87 17.20 -8.15
N GLY A 48 -2.55 17.17 -9.30
CA GLY A 48 -3.63 18.09 -9.63
C GLY A 48 -4.95 17.82 -8.92
N PHE A 49 -5.15 16.62 -8.35
CA PHE A 49 -6.38 16.27 -7.64
C PHE A 49 -6.32 16.68 -6.17
N LYS A 50 -7.09 17.70 -5.80
CA LYS A 50 -7.02 18.29 -4.45
C LYS A 50 -7.81 17.54 -3.39
N LYS A 51 -8.75 16.66 -3.81
CA LYS A 51 -9.62 15.89 -2.93
C LYS A 51 -9.33 14.38 -2.95
N LEU A 52 -8.33 13.95 -3.73
CA LEU A 52 -8.00 12.54 -3.88
C LEU A 52 -7.41 12.00 -2.56
N HIS A 53 -8.20 11.17 -1.87
CA HIS A 53 -7.78 10.57 -0.61
C HIS A 53 -7.57 9.05 -0.71
N THR A 54 -8.09 8.39 -1.75
CA THR A 54 -7.88 6.96 -1.97
C THR A 54 -7.31 6.73 -3.37
N LEU A 55 -6.13 6.09 -3.42
CA LEU A 55 -5.43 5.80 -4.66
C LEU A 55 -4.98 4.35 -4.72
N PHE A 56 -5.40 3.64 -5.78
CA PHE A 56 -4.87 2.35 -6.15
C PHE A 56 -4.08 2.47 -7.45
N LEU A 57 -2.83 2.00 -7.45
CA LEU A 57 -1.97 1.93 -8.64
C LEU A 57 -1.56 0.49 -8.90
N GLY A 58 -1.76 0.01 -10.12
CA GLY A 58 -1.43 -1.36 -10.52
C GLY A 58 -0.49 -1.48 -11.71
N LYS A 59 0.41 -2.46 -11.67
CA LYS A 59 1.35 -2.86 -12.73
C LYS A 59 2.22 -1.72 -13.26
N LYS A 60 1.94 -1.20 -14.47
CA LYS A 60 2.75 -0.15 -15.12
C LYS A 60 2.33 1.27 -14.76
N ALA A 61 1.36 1.46 -13.88
CA ALA A 61 0.97 2.77 -13.36
C ALA A 61 2.00 3.27 -12.32
N LYS A 62 3.26 3.47 -12.72
CA LYS A 62 4.37 3.66 -11.78
C LYS A 62 5.45 4.68 -12.18
N LYS A 63 5.38 5.27 -13.38
CA LYS A 63 6.37 6.28 -13.74
C LYS A 63 6.25 7.47 -12.80
N ASN A 64 7.35 7.94 -12.25
CA ASN A 64 7.40 9.01 -11.24
C ASN A 64 6.47 8.75 -10.05
N ILE A 65 6.45 7.51 -9.53
CA ILE A 65 5.57 7.10 -8.43
C ILE A 65 5.80 7.93 -7.16
N GLU A 66 7.02 8.38 -6.94
CA GLU A 66 7.40 9.26 -5.84
C GLU A 66 6.67 10.62 -5.86
N SER A 67 6.12 11.01 -7.01
CA SER A 67 5.30 12.23 -7.11
C SER A 67 3.96 12.13 -6.40
N THR A 68 3.53 10.93 -6.01
CA THR A 68 2.35 10.74 -5.16
C THR A 68 2.47 11.46 -3.82
N ARG A 69 3.69 11.72 -3.33
CA ARG A 69 3.96 12.56 -2.14
C ARG A 69 3.34 13.96 -2.20
N ARG A 70 3.05 14.48 -3.41
CA ARG A 70 2.43 15.80 -3.63
C ARG A 70 0.91 15.79 -3.47
N ILE A 71 0.30 14.62 -3.26
CA ILE A 71 -1.15 14.48 -3.06
C ILE A 71 -1.43 14.62 -1.56
N ASN A 72 -1.42 15.86 -1.05
CA ASN A 72 -1.53 16.14 0.39
C ASN A 72 -2.83 15.62 1.03
N SER A 73 -3.87 15.37 0.23
CA SER A 73 -5.14 14.80 0.68
C SER A 73 -5.11 13.27 0.82
N LEU A 74 -4.03 12.60 0.37
CA LEU A 74 -3.99 11.13 0.30
C LEU A 74 -3.96 10.50 1.69
N LYS A 75 -4.91 9.60 1.94
CA LYS A 75 -5.05 8.84 3.18
C LYS A 75 -4.90 7.34 2.98
N SER A 76 -5.22 6.86 1.79
CA SER A 76 -5.15 5.44 1.46
C SER A 76 -4.38 5.24 0.15
N LEU A 77 -3.31 4.45 0.19
CA LEU A 77 -2.51 4.09 -0.98
C LEU A 77 -2.39 2.57 -1.09
N SER A 78 -2.75 2.04 -2.24
CA SER A 78 -2.54 0.63 -2.59
C SER A 78 -1.67 0.51 -3.83
N LEU A 79 -0.61 -0.30 -3.77
CA LEU A 79 0.31 -0.57 -4.86
C LEU A 79 0.27 -2.06 -5.22
N SER A 80 -0.05 -2.41 -6.47
CA SER A 80 -0.17 -3.80 -6.91
C SER A 80 0.72 -4.11 -8.11
N GLY A 81 1.60 -5.11 -7.98
CA GLY A 81 2.52 -5.51 -9.05
C GLY A 81 3.55 -4.44 -9.42
N ILE A 82 3.80 -3.49 -8.54
CA ILE A 82 4.74 -2.37 -8.72
C ILE A 82 5.95 -2.61 -7.85
N LYS A 83 7.15 -2.67 -8.45
CA LYS A 83 8.40 -2.70 -7.70
C LYS A 83 8.80 -1.27 -7.34
N VAL A 84 8.95 -1.00 -6.06
CA VAL A 84 9.49 0.24 -5.50
C VAL A 84 10.75 -0.11 -4.73
N GLU A 85 11.84 0.60 -4.98
CA GLU A 85 13.13 0.34 -4.31
C GLU A 85 13.21 1.03 -2.94
N ASP A 86 12.60 2.21 -2.81
CA ASP A 86 12.59 2.99 -1.60
C ASP A 86 11.21 3.65 -1.40
N PHE A 87 10.65 3.47 -0.21
CA PHE A 87 9.34 4.03 0.18
C PHE A 87 9.47 5.34 0.96
N SER A 88 10.66 5.94 1.07
CA SER A 88 10.89 7.16 1.85
C SER A 88 10.02 8.34 1.42
N PHE A 89 9.59 8.40 0.16
CA PHE A 89 8.69 9.44 -0.34
C PHE A 89 7.31 9.42 0.34
N LEU A 90 6.90 8.29 0.93
CA LEU A 90 5.62 8.17 1.63
C LEU A 90 5.59 8.87 2.97
N LYS A 91 6.74 9.15 3.59
CA LYS A 91 6.81 9.81 4.90
C LYS A 91 6.34 11.27 4.90
N GLU A 92 6.26 11.89 3.73
CA GLU A 92 5.67 13.23 3.55
C GLU A 92 4.14 13.19 3.57
N LEU A 93 3.53 12.00 3.54
CA LEU A 93 2.09 11.77 3.52
C LEU A 93 1.58 11.35 4.91
N ASP A 94 0.41 11.82 5.27
CA ASP A 94 -0.30 11.40 6.47
C ASP A 94 -1.23 10.21 6.13
N LEU A 95 -0.59 9.08 5.74
CA LEU A 95 -1.32 7.88 5.33
C LEU A 95 -1.92 7.15 6.53
N GLU A 96 -3.19 6.82 6.42
CA GLU A 96 -3.92 5.99 7.38
C GLU A 96 -4.01 4.51 6.94
N SER A 97 -3.94 4.26 5.64
CA SER A 97 -4.00 2.91 5.08
C SER A 97 -2.94 2.73 3.99
N PHE A 98 -2.18 1.64 4.07
CA PHE A 98 -1.23 1.26 3.04
C PHE A 98 -1.35 -0.23 2.70
N ALA A 99 -1.45 -0.54 1.41
CA ALA A 99 -1.45 -1.91 0.91
C ALA A 99 -0.36 -2.11 -0.15
N LEU A 100 0.44 -3.16 0.02
CA LEU A 100 1.45 -3.59 -0.93
C LEU A 100 1.15 -5.01 -1.40
N LEU A 101 0.81 -5.16 -2.68
CA LEU A 101 0.26 -6.38 -3.25
C LEU A 101 1.14 -6.86 -4.41
N TRP A 102 1.55 -8.14 -4.41
CA TRP A 102 2.27 -8.75 -5.53
C TRP A 102 3.55 -8.00 -5.91
N CYS A 103 4.26 -7.47 -4.95
CA CYS A 103 5.43 -6.63 -5.14
C CYS A 103 6.73 -7.44 -5.04
N GLY A 104 7.74 -7.02 -5.80
CA GLY A 104 9.10 -7.58 -5.72
C GLY A 104 10.03 -6.87 -4.73
N SER A 105 9.56 -5.84 -4.02
CA SER A 105 10.34 -5.12 -3.01
C SER A 105 10.64 -6.03 -1.82
N SER A 106 11.86 -5.96 -1.30
CA SER A 106 12.28 -6.76 -0.13
C SER A 106 12.61 -5.88 1.08
N ASN A 107 13.01 -4.64 0.85
CA ASN A 107 13.32 -3.71 1.94
C ASN A 107 12.10 -2.80 2.19
N LEU A 108 11.40 -3.05 3.30
CA LEU A 108 10.25 -2.26 3.75
C LEU A 108 10.56 -1.43 5.01
N ALA A 109 11.84 -1.32 5.40
CA ALA A 109 12.24 -0.67 6.66
C ALA A 109 11.71 0.77 6.77
N THR A 110 11.72 1.53 5.66
CA THR A 110 11.23 2.92 5.63
C THR A 110 9.73 3.05 5.88
N LEU A 111 8.93 1.96 5.73
CA LEU A 111 7.53 1.97 6.12
C LEU A 111 7.33 2.13 7.62
N GLY A 112 8.32 1.79 8.45
CA GLY A 112 8.29 2.01 9.90
C GLY A 112 8.23 3.49 10.31
N GLU A 113 8.48 4.41 9.39
CA GLU A 113 8.37 5.86 9.59
C GLU A 113 6.93 6.39 9.40
N LEU A 114 6.01 5.55 8.85
CA LEU A 114 4.62 5.93 8.59
C LEU A 114 3.77 5.79 9.86
N VAL A 115 4.09 6.55 10.88
CA VAL A 115 3.49 6.42 12.22
C VAL A 115 1.98 6.74 12.26
N SER A 116 1.43 7.39 11.24
CA SER A 116 -0.02 7.64 11.09
C SER A 116 -0.82 6.42 10.64
N LEU A 117 -0.12 5.34 10.17
CA LEU A 117 -0.81 4.15 9.66
C LEU A 117 -1.68 3.49 10.73
N ARG A 118 -2.91 3.21 10.33
CA ARG A 118 -3.91 2.43 11.06
C ARG A 118 -4.17 1.07 10.44
N LYS A 119 -3.97 0.95 9.13
CA LYS A 119 -4.19 -0.31 8.39
C LYS A 119 -3.00 -0.61 7.49
N LEU A 120 -2.45 -1.82 7.62
CA LEU A 120 -1.38 -2.33 6.77
C LEU A 120 -1.79 -3.66 6.15
N GLU A 121 -1.70 -3.75 4.82
CA GLU A 121 -1.88 -5.01 4.08
C GLU A 121 -0.63 -5.34 3.28
N LEU A 122 -0.10 -6.56 3.48
CA LEU A 122 1.03 -7.11 2.72
C LEU A 122 0.59 -8.43 2.10
N TRP A 123 0.50 -8.47 0.77
CA TRP A 123 0.10 -9.67 0.05
C TRP A 123 1.12 -10.05 -1.02
N ARG A 124 1.67 -11.27 -0.87
CA ARG A 124 2.58 -11.91 -1.83
C ARG A 124 3.82 -11.06 -2.17
N ILE A 125 4.51 -10.63 -1.12
CA ILE A 125 5.82 -9.96 -1.24
C ILE A 125 6.90 -11.03 -1.21
N MET A 126 7.36 -11.44 -2.38
CA MET A 126 8.10 -12.69 -2.59
C MET A 126 9.44 -12.79 -1.87
N LYS A 127 10.09 -11.68 -1.56
CA LYS A 127 11.43 -11.62 -0.95
C LYS A 127 11.42 -11.04 0.46
N LEU A 128 10.25 -10.79 1.03
CA LEU A 128 10.14 -10.25 2.38
C LEU A 128 10.42 -11.36 3.39
N ASP A 129 11.40 -11.16 4.24
CA ASP A 129 11.91 -12.14 5.23
C ASP A 129 11.74 -11.70 6.69
N ASN A 130 11.45 -10.42 6.94
CA ASN A 130 11.15 -9.90 8.26
C ASN A 130 10.06 -8.81 8.21
N LEU A 131 9.47 -8.52 9.37
CA LEU A 131 8.43 -7.53 9.58
C LEU A 131 8.79 -6.51 10.66
N ASP A 132 10.09 -6.34 10.96
CA ASP A 132 10.57 -5.56 12.12
C ASP A 132 10.06 -4.11 12.10
N PHE A 133 9.89 -3.52 10.91
CA PHE A 133 9.40 -2.17 10.74
C PHE A 133 7.98 -1.95 11.35
N ILE A 134 7.18 -3.02 11.49
CA ILE A 134 5.82 -2.95 12.05
C ILE A 134 5.86 -2.50 13.52
N SER A 135 6.90 -2.87 14.27
CA SER A 135 7.05 -2.50 15.70
C SER A 135 7.02 -0.98 15.96
N SER A 136 7.33 -0.17 14.95
CA SER A 136 7.34 1.29 15.03
C SER A 136 5.99 1.93 14.72
N LEU A 137 5.05 1.19 14.14
CA LEU A 137 3.76 1.70 13.66
C LEU A 137 2.71 1.75 14.78
N VAL A 138 2.94 2.60 15.77
CA VAL A 138 2.21 2.61 17.06
C VAL A 138 0.70 2.91 16.96
N ASN A 139 0.23 3.40 15.83
CA ASN A 139 -1.18 3.68 15.58
C ASN A 139 -1.91 2.56 14.81
N LEU A 140 -1.21 1.46 14.47
CA LEU A 140 -1.86 0.33 13.77
C LEU A 140 -3.02 -0.24 14.57
N GLU A 141 -4.12 -0.47 13.87
CA GLU A 141 -5.36 -1.10 14.31
C GLU A 141 -5.57 -2.46 13.66
N THR A 142 -5.17 -2.57 12.38
CA THR A 142 -5.35 -3.79 11.60
C THR A 142 -4.09 -4.12 10.80
N ILE A 143 -3.67 -5.39 10.84
CA ILE A 143 -2.61 -5.95 10.01
C ILE A 143 -3.18 -7.11 9.20
N LYS A 144 -2.94 -7.12 7.89
CA LYS A 144 -3.28 -8.24 7.02
C LYS A 144 -2.04 -8.75 6.30
N LEU A 145 -1.69 -10.02 6.53
CA LEU A 145 -0.54 -10.72 5.97
C LEU A 145 -1.03 -11.91 5.16
N GLN A 146 -0.73 -11.93 3.87
CA GLN A 146 -1.19 -13.00 2.98
C GLN A 146 -0.08 -13.46 2.03
N ASP A 147 0.06 -14.78 1.86
CA ASP A 147 1.03 -15.41 0.94
C ASP A 147 2.49 -14.94 1.14
N LEU A 148 2.94 -14.76 2.37
CA LEU A 148 4.30 -14.33 2.72
C LEU A 148 5.17 -15.55 3.08
N LYS A 149 5.80 -16.17 2.10
CA LYS A 149 6.45 -17.50 2.21
C LYS A 149 7.67 -17.53 3.13
N HIS A 150 8.34 -16.40 3.36
CA HIS A 150 9.60 -16.34 4.12
C HIS A 150 9.42 -15.78 5.54
N ILE A 151 8.26 -15.27 5.88
CA ILE A 151 7.95 -14.78 7.23
C ILE A 151 7.69 -15.97 8.14
N ARG A 152 8.42 -16.03 9.28
CA ARG A 152 8.35 -17.11 10.27
C ARG A 152 7.82 -16.64 11.63
N THR A 153 8.00 -15.36 11.93
CA THR A 153 7.66 -14.75 13.21
C THR A 153 6.99 -13.40 13.00
N LEU A 154 6.12 -13.01 13.92
CA LEU A 154 5.72 -11.61 14.07
C LEU A 154 6.81 -10.84 14.80
N PRO A 155 6.98 -9.54 14.52
CA PRO A 155 7.86 -8.68 15.31
C PRO A 155 7.28 -8.43 16.71
N ASP A 156 8.04 -7.77 17.57
CA ASP A 156 7.49 -7.28 18.83
C ASP A 156 6.39 -6.23 18.59
N ILE A 157 5.15 -6.59 18.89
CA ILE A 157 3.96 -5.73 18.76
C ILE A 157 3.46 -5.21 20.12
N SER A 158 4.21 -5.40 21.19
CA SER A 158 3.80 -5.01 22.55
C SER A 158 3.50 -3.51 22.71
N ARG A 159 4.08 -2.68 21.84
CA ARG A 159 3.87 -1.23 21.79
C ARG A 159 2.64 -0.81 20.99
N LEU A 160 2.05 -1.71 20.19
CA LEU A 160 0.93 -1.43 19.29
C LEU A 160 -0.40 -1.49 20.06
N LYS A 161 -0.63 -0.54 20.94
CA LYS A 161 -1.77 -0.54 21.88
C LYS A 161 -3.15 -0.40 21.20
N ARG A 162 -3.19 0.01 19.94
CA ARG A 162 -4.42 0.13 19.14
C ARG A 162 -4.71 -1.08 18.27
N LEU A 163 -3.74 -2.00 18.17
CA LEU A 163 -3.88 -3.19 17.33
C LEU A 163 -4.93 -4.13 17.93
N THR A 164 -5.96 -4.42 17.13
CA THR A 164 -7.11 -5.26 17.54
C THR A 164 -7.37 -6.41 16.57
N ASP A 165 -6.82 -6.36 15.35
CA ASP A 165 -7.10 -7.35 14.30
C ASP A 165 -5.82 -7.70 13.52
N ILE A 166 -5.48 -8.98 13.47
CA ILE A 166 -4.36 -9.54 12.72
C ILE A 166 -4.89 -10.68 11.85
N GLN A 167 -4.96 -10.44 10.55
CA GLN A 167 -5.39 -11.45 9.58
C GLN A 167 -4.16 -12.11 8.96
N ILE A 168 -4.03 -13.43 9.10
CA ILE A 168 -2.92 -14.21 8.58
C ILE A 168 -3.45 -15.33 7.69
N SER A 169 -3.06 -15.34 6.42
CA SER A 169 -3.45 -16.37 5.46
C SER A 169 -2.24 -16.85 4.66
N ASN A 170 -1.98 -18.15 4.67
CA ASN A 170 -0.88 -18.76 3.95
C ASN A 170 0.49 -18.12 4.26
N VAL A 171 0.76 -17.87 5.55
CA VAL A 171 2.04 -17.38 6.08
C VAL A 171 2.52 -18.38 7.12
N PRO A 172 3.75 -18.91 7.04
CA PRO A 172 4.22 -20.01 7.88
C PRO A 172 4.68 -19.55 9.28
N ILE A 173 3.88 -18.73 9.95
CA ILE A 173 4.06 -18.33 11.34
C ILE A 173 3.49 -19.43 12.24
N GLN A 174 4.25 -19.85 13.25
CA GLN A 174 3.77 -20.81 14.25
C GLN A 174 2.93 -20.05 15.29
N LEU A 175 1.62 -20.09 15.14
CA LEU A 175 0.68 -19.33 15.98
C LEU A 175 0.75 -19.77 17.45
N GLU A 176 1.15 -21.03 17.72
CA GLU A 176 1.31 -21.60 19.06
C GLU A 176 2.43 -20.93 19.86
N THR A 177 3.39 -20.31 19.18
CA THR A 177 4.51 -19.61 19.81
C THR A 177 4.19 -18.17 20.22
N LEU A 178 3.03 -17.67 19.78
CA LEU A 178 2.60 -16.30 20.09
C LEU A 178 2.00 -16.23 21.50
N ASP A 179 2.19 -15.08 22.16
CA ASP A 179 1.51 -14.78 23.40
C ASP A 179 0.00 -14.90 23.26
N GLU A 180 -0.69 -15.31 24.31
CA GLU A 180 -2.14 -15.52 24.29
C GLU A 180 -2.92 -14.26 23.88
N SER A 181 -2.48 -13.08 24.32
CA SER A 181 -3.07 -11.80 23.95
C SER A 181 -2.99 -11.51 22.46
N VAL A 182 -1.85 -11.85 21.84
CA VAL A 182 -1.63 -11.71 20.39
C VAL A 182 -2.46 -12.74 19.64
N ARG A 183 -2.46 -13.99 20.11
CA ARG A 183 -3.21 -15.09 19.49
C ARG A 183 -4.70 -14.81 19.39
N ARG A 184 -5.29 -14.14 20.40
CA ARG A 184 -6.71 -13.73 20.39
C ARG A 184 -7.06 -12.71 19.32
N MET A 185 -6.08 -11.94 18.83
CA MET A 185 -6.27 -10.96 17.74
C MET A 185 -6.08 -11.58 16.35
N VAL A 186 -5.54 -12.83 16.28
CA VAL A 186 -5.24 -13.47 14.98
C VAL A 186 -6.46 -14.18 14.43
N HIS A 187 -6.79 -13.87 13.19
CA HIS A 187 -7.81 -14.54 12.39
C HIS A 187 -7.16 -15.15 11.13
N SER A 188 -7.57 -16.35 10.73
CA SER A 188 -7.02 -17.13 9.60
C SER A 188 -8.08 -17.38 8.53
#